data_3a975e601702c22e5a5f656b303e0715
#
_entry.id   3a975e601702c22e5a5f656b303e0715
#
_cell.length_a   1.000
_cell.length_b   1.000
_cell.length_c   1.000
_cell.angle_alpha   90.00
_cell.angle_beta   90.00
_cell.angle_gamma   90.00
#
_symmetry.space_group_name_H-M   'P 1'
#
loop_
_entity.id
_entity.type
_entity.pdbx_description
1 polymer ?
#
loop_
_entity_poly.entity_id
_entity_poly.type
_entity_poly.pdbx_seq_one_letter_code
_entity_poly.pdbx_strand_id
1 'polypeptide(L)'
;MQKQNLVILGSTGSIGHSTLSVIEHNPDKYHAFALVGGKNVETMFEQCVKFQPHFAALDDENAAKVLREKLASHHIKTEVLAGQKAICELAAHPDAGQVMAAIVGAAGLLPTLSAVKASKKVLLANKESLVTCGQIFIDAVKQFKAKLLPVDSEHNAIFQSLPPKAQEKVGFCPLKELGVSKIVLTGSGGPFRYTPLNEFEHITPEQAVAHPNWSMGKKISVDSATMMNKGLEYIEARWLFNASADEMEVIIHPQSIIHSMVRYVDGSVIAQMGNPDMRTPIAETMAYPNRTVSGVEPLDFFKIKELTFIEPDFNRYPNLKLAIDAFAEGQYATTAMNAANEIAVQAFLDGYIKFTDIAKINQVSVEQMPSSIISSIDDVLAVDKQARELAASLIKKLM
;
A
#
# COMPACT_ATOMS: atom_id res chain seq x y z
N MET A 1 3.59 11.95 29.31
CA MET A 1 4.16 12.28 27.98
C MET A 1 3.08 12.97 27.16
N GLN A 2 3.45 13.92 26.30
CA GLN A 2 2.48 14.53 25.39
C GLN A 2 2.03 13.49 24.37
N LYS A 3 0.71 13.39 24.10
CA LYS A 3 0.18 12.47 23.09
C LYS A 3 0.73 12.84 21.71
N GLN A 4 1.00 11.80 20.89
CA GLN A 4 1.44 12.01 19.52
C GLN A 4 0.22 12.26 18.62
N ASN A 5 0.24 13.38 17.91
CA ASN A 5 -0.80 13.75 16.97
C ASN A 5 -0.58 13.05 15.62
N LEU A 6 -1.61 12.37 15.12
CA LEU A 6 -1.63 11.72 13.83
C LEU A 6 -2.61 12.40 12.87
N VAL A 7 -2.15 12.62 11.64
CA VAL A 7 -3.03 12.84 10.47
C VAL A 7 -3.26 11.49 9.80
N ILE A 8 -4.52 11.14 9.55
CA ILE A 8 -4.89 9.88 8.91
C ILE A 8 -5.46 10.18 7.52
N LEU A 9 -4.62 10.08 6.51
CA LEU A 9 -5.01 10.20 5.11
C LEU A 9 -5.71 8.91 4.69
N GLY A 10 -6.99 8.96 4.34
CA GLY A 10 -7.81 7.80 4.03
C GLY A 10 -8.46 7.14 5.26
N SER A 11 -8.89 7.94 6.24
CA SER A 11 -9.44 7.45 7.51
C SER A 11 -10.69 6.56 7.35
N THR A 12 -11.49 6.78 6.32
CA THR A 12 -12.70 6.00 6.03
C THR A 12 -12.44 4.68 5.30
N GLY A 13 -11.19 4.38 4.94
CA GLY A 13 -10.76 3.12 4.35
C GLY A 13 -10.32 2.09 5.41
N SER A 14 -9.99 0.86 4.96
CA SER A 14 -9.64 -0.25 5.86
C SER A 14 -8.42 0.05 6.74
N ILE A 15 -7.36 0.63 6.18
CA ILE A 15 -6.16 1.04 6.93
C ILE A 15 -6.48 2.16 7.92
N GLY A 16 -7.34 3.12 7.53
CA GLY A 16 -7.81 4.17 8.41
C GLY A 16 -8.56 3.62 9.63
N HIS A 17 -9.50 2.70 9.41
CA HIS A 17 -10.22 2.01 10.49
C HIS A 17 -9.27 1.22 11.41
N SER A 18 -8.32 0.48 10.83
CA SER A 18 -7.31 -0.24 11.61
C SER A 18 -6.42 0.70 12.42
N THR A 19 -6.04 1.86 11.86
CA THR A 19 -5.26 2.89 12.56
C THR A 19 -6.04 3.46 13.74
N LEU A 20 -7.32 3.80 13.54
CA LEU A 20 -8.19 4.29 14.60
C LEU A 20 -8.38 3.24 15.70
N SER A 21 -8.49 1.95 15.34
CA SER A 21 -8.53 0.86 16.31
C SER A 21 -7.25 0.80 17.15
N VAL A 22 -6.07 0.96 16.57
CA VAL A 22 -4.81 1.02 17.32
C VAL A 22 -4.77 2.23 18.27
N ILE A 23 -5.29 3.39 17.84
CA ILE A 23 -5.40 4.58 18.70
C ILE A 23 -6.30 4.30 19.90
N GLU A 24 -7.43 3.61 19.72
CA GLU A 24 -8.35 3.23 20.81
C GLU A 24 -7.69 2.34 21.87
N HIS A 25 -6.80 1.43 21.46
CA HIS A 25 -6.03 0.60 22.37
C HIS A 25 -4.90 1.35 23.09
N ASN A 26 -4.58 2.57 22.63
CA ASN A 26 -3.48 3.38 23.17
C ASN A 26 -3.88 4.86 23.37
N PRO A 27 -4.98 5.14 24.09
CA PRO A 27 -5.55 6.49 24.18
C PRO A 27 -4.63 7.50 24.88
N ASP A 28 -3.69 7.01 25.70
CA ASP A 28 -2.73 7.86 26.41
C ASP A 28 -1.52 8.26 25.56
N LYS A 29 -1.28 7.54 24.42
CA LYS A 29 -0.11 7.74 23.58
C LYS A 29 -0.43 8.51 22.30
N TYR A 30 -1.61 8.30 21.72
CA TYR A 30 -1.95 8.81 20.38
C TYR A 30 -3.25 9.60 20.37
N HIS A 31 -3.33 10.56 19.47
CA HIS A 31 -4.51 11.35 19.18
C HIS A 31 -4.74 11.43 17.68
N ALA A 32 -5.96 11.15 17.24
CA ALA A 32 -6.39 11.35 15.85
C ALA A 32 -6.58 12.85 15.61
N PHE A 33 -5.51 13.54 15.24
CA PHE A 33 -5.48 15.00 15.09
C PHE A 33 -6.29 15.49 13.90
N ALA A 34 -6.13 14.82 12.75
CA ALA A 34 -6.90 15.11 11.56
C ALA A 34 -7.31 13.82 10.84
N LEU A 35 -8.55 13.78 10.36
CA LEU A 35 -9.12 12.69 9.60
C LEU A 35 -9.40 13.15 8.17
N VAL A 36 -8.92 12.39 7.18
CA VAL A 36 -9.07 12.73 5.76
C VAL A 36 -9.75 11.60 5.02
N GLY A 37 -10.73 11.92 4.19
CA GLY A 37 -11.46 10.96 3.37
C GLY A 37 -11.86 11.52 2.00
N GLY A 38 -12.47 10.69 1.16
CA GLY A 38 -12.97 11.10 -0.15
C GLY A 38 -14.34 11.81 -0.05
N LYS A 39 -15.43 11.03 -0.06
CA LYS A 39 -16.81 11.55 -0.05
C LYS A 39 -17.75 10.86 0.95
N ASN A 40 -17.26 9.94 1.77
CA ASN A 40 -18.09 9.19 2.70
C ASN A 40 -18.37 10.01 3.97
N VAL A 41 -19.45 10.76 3.95
CA VAL A 41 -19.88 11.65 5.04
C VAL A 41 -20.25 10.86 6.30
N GLU A 42 -20.99 9.75 6.16
CA GLU A 42 -21.50 9.01 7.34
C GLU A 42 -20.35 8.42 8.17
N THR A 43 -19.44 7.71 7.54
CA THR A 43 -18.29 7.15 8.24
C THR A 43 -17.41 8.25 8.85
N MET A 44 -17.18 9.36 8.13
CA MET A 44 -16.40 10.48 8.64
C MET A 44 -17.10 11.14 9.85
N PHE A 45 -18.40 11.29 9.80
CA PHE A 45 -19.17 11.83 10.92
C PHE A 45 -19.04 10.94 12.17
N GLU A 46 -19.23 9.62 12.04
CA GLU A 46 -19.07 8.66 13.13
C GLU A 46 -17.65 8.73 13.74
N GLN A 47 -16.65 8.82 12.89
CA GLN A 47 -15.26 8.98 13.32
C GLN A 47 -15.03 10.30 14.07
N CYS A 48 -15.61 11.41 13.59
CA CYS A 48 -15.53 12.70 14.27
C CYS A 48 -16.20 12.69 15.64
N VAL A 49 -17.37 12.07 15.77
CA VAL A 49 -18.09 11.90 17.05
C VAL A 49 -17.22 11.12 18.04
N LYS A 50 -16.64 10.02 17.58
CA LYS A 50 -15.90 9.09 18.45
C LYS A 50 -14.52 9.61 18.85
N PHE A 51 -13.74 10.12 17.89
CA PHE A 51 -12.34 10.48 18.09
C PHE A 51 -12.11 11.98 18.34
N GLN A 52 -13.10 12.82 18.09
CA GLN A 52 -13.07 14.28 18.29
C GLN A 52 -11.78 14.92 17.72
N PRO A 53 -11.45 14.71 16.42
CA PRO A 53 -10.26 15.30 15.85
C PRO A 53 -10.38 16.83 15.80
N HIS A 54 -9.23 17.52 15.72
CA HIS A 54 -9.23 18.96 15.48
C HIS A 54 -9.76 19.28 14.09
N PHE A 55 -9.38 18.46 13.08
CA PHE A 55 -9.75 18.69 11.70
C PHE A 55 -10.35 17.42 11.07
N ALA A 56 -11.30 17.62 10.18
CA ALA A 56 -11.75 16.62 9.22
C ALA A 56 -11.69 17.21 7.80
N ALA A 57 -11.21 16.47 6.81
CA ALA A 57 -11.22 16.93 5.43
C ALA A 57 -11.82 15.87 4.51
N LEU A 58 -12.64 16.32 3.58
CA LEU A 58 -13.14 15.51 2.48
C LEU A 58 -12.67 16.11 1.15
N ASP A 59 -12.27 15.24 0.21
CA ASP A 59 -11.85 15.69 -1.12
C ASP A 59 -13.03 16.31 -1.90
N ASP A 60 -14.23 15.76 -1.72
CA ASP A 60 -15.46 16.28 -2.31
C ASP A 60 -16.00 17.46 -1.49
N GLU A 61 -16.10 18.64 -2.11
CA GLU A 61 -16.53 19.90 -1.49
C GLU A 61 -18.00 19.83 -1.00
N ASN A 62 -18.89 19.17 -1.75
CA ASN A 62 -20.28 19.02 -1.36
C ASN A 62 -20.42 18.10 -0.14
N ALA A 63 -19.69 16.99 -0.13
CA ALA A 63 -19.63 16.11 1.02
C ALA A 63 -19.07 16.82 2.26
N ALA A 64 -18.05 17.66 2.11
CA ALA A 64 -17.50 18.47 3.20
C ALA A 64 -18.52 19.47 3.76
N LYS A 65 -19.34 20.09 2.88
CA LYS A 65 -20.41 20.99 3.32
C LYS A 65 -21.45 20.22 4.15
N VAL A 66 -21.92 19.08 3.68
CA VAL A 66 -22.87 18.22 4.41
C VAL A 66 -22.31 17.77 5.76
N LEU A 67 -21.03 17.37 5.79
CA LEU A 67 -20.35 16.98 7.03
C LEU A 67 -20.32 18.15 8.04
N ARG A 68 -19.98 19.36 7.58
CA ARG A 68 -19.92 20.56 8.42
C ARG A 68 -21.27 20.86 9.07
N GLU A 69 -22.35 20.83 8.30
CA GLU A 69 -23.72 21.04 8.78
C GLU A 69 -24.12 19.96 9.80
N LYS A 70 -23.78 18.69 9.52
CA LYS A 70 -24.09 17.56 10.40
C LYS A 70 -23.33 17.64 11.73
N LEU A 71 -22.03 17.97 11.72
CA LEU A 71 -21.23 18.15 12.94
C LEU A 71 -21.74 19.34 13.78
N ALA A 72 -22.08 20.46 13.14
CA ALA A 72 -22.62 21.63 13.82
C ALA A 72 -23.94 21.31 14.55
N SER A 73 -24.86 20.56 13.90
CA SER A 73 -26.12 20.16 14.52
C SER A 73 -25.97 19.23 15.72
N HIS A 74 -24.82 18.55 15.84
CA HIS A 74 -24.47 17.69 16.98
C HIS A 74 -23.47 18.34 17.95
N HIS A 75 -23.21 19.64 17.82
CA HIS A 75 -22.27 20.42 18.67
C HIS A 75 -20.83 19.84 18.71
N ILE A 76 -20.39 19.19 17.65
CA ILE A 76 -19.02 18.68 17.50
C ILE A 76 -18.11 19.82 16.99
N LYS A 77 -16.98 20.04 17.66
CA LYS A 77 -16.09 21.21 17.42
C LYS A 77 -15.05 20.98 16.31
N THR A 78 -15.07 19.83 15.64
CA THR A 78 -14.14 19.53 14.55
C THR A 78 -14.28 20.52 13.39
N GLU A 79 -13.19 21.15 13.00
CA GLU A 79 -13.14 22.02 11.82
C GLU A 79 -13.17 21.19 10.54
N VAL A 80 -14.06 21.52 9.60
CA VAL A 80 -14.21 20.78 8.34
C VAL A 80 -13.60 21.56 7.18
N LEU A 81 -12.63 20.94 6.52
CA LEU A 81 -11.92 21.45 5.34
C LEU A 81 -12.33 20.65 4.09
N ALA A 82 -12.00 21.16 2.90
CA ALA A 82 -12.37 20.51 1.63
C ALA A 82 -11.28 20.63 0.58
N GLY A 83 -11.21 19.61 -0.29
CA GLY A 83 -10.40 19.58 -1.48
C GLY A 83 -8.92 19.23 -1.23
N GLN A 84 -8.23 18.91 -2.32
CA GLN A 84 -6.86 18.39 -2.29
C GLN A 84 -5.85 19.35 -1.64
N LYS A 85 -6.00 20.66 -1.83
CA LYS A 85 -5.11 21.65 -1.22
C LYS A 85 -5.15 21.57 0.31
N ALA A 86 -6.34 21.56 0.90
CA ALA A 86 -6.53 21.44 2.34
C ALA A 86 -6.00 20.10 2.88
N ILE A 87 -6.17 19.01 2.14
CA ILE A 87 -5.62 17.70 2.48
C ILE A 87 -4.08 17.73 2.53
N CYS A 88 -3.43 18.37 1.55
CA CYS A 88 -1.97 18.55 1.53
C CYS A 88 -1.49 19.42 2.70
N GLU A 89 -2.21 20.49 3.04
CA GLU A 89 -1.90 21.37 4.18
C GLU A 89 -2.01 20.61 5.51
N LEU A 90 -3.05 19.79 5.69
CA LEU A 90 -3.19 18.92 6.88
C LEU A 90 -2.06 17.89 6.98
N ALA A 91 -1.68 17.27 5.88
CA ALA A 91 -0.56 16.32 5.84
C ALA A 91 0.76 16.96 6.28
N ALA A 92 0.95 18.26 6.03
CA ALA A 92 2.12 19.03 6.41
C ALA A 92 1.96 19.79 7.75
N HIS A 93 0.82 19.66 8.44
CA HIS A 93 0.49 20.49 9.60
C HIS A 93 1.56 20.43 10.70
N PRO A 94 2.02 21.58 11.24
CA PRO A 94 3.13 21.60 12.20
C PRO A 94 2.87 20.80 13.48
N ASP A 95 1.64 20.78 13.97
CA ASP A 95 1.27 20.07 15.20
C ASP A 95 1.13 18.55 15.01
N ALA A 96 1.18 18.05 13.79
CA ALA A 96 1.17 16.62 13.51
C ALA A 96 2.59 16.06 13.43
N GLY A 97 2.90 15.08 14.31
CA GLY A 97 4.20 14.40 14.30
C GLY A 97 4.26 13.22 13.32
N GLN A 98 3.11 12.59 13.07
CA GLN A 98 2.99 11.39 12.24
C GLN A 98 1.85 11.54 11.22
N VAL A 99 2.06 10.94 10.04
CA VAL A 99 1.05 10.89 8.97
C VAL A 99 0.89 9.44 8.51
N MET A 100 -0.30 8.89 8.67
CA MET A 100 -0.70 7.62 8.07
C MET A 100 -1.12 7.89 6.62
N ALA A 101 -0.33 7.47 5.66
CA ALA A 101 -0.57 7.68 4.24
C ALA A 101 -1.32 6.48 3.63
N ALA A 102 -2.66 6.49 3.70
CA ALA A 102 -3.53 5.38 3.29
C ALA A 102 -4.60 5.76 2.26
N ILE A 103 -4.42 6.87 1.54
CA ILE A 103 -5.24 7.17 0.35
C ILE A 103 -4.74 6.29 -0.79
N VAL A 104 -5.61 5.48 -1.38
CA VAL A 104 -5.29 4.52 -2.44
C VAL A 104 -5.05 5.22 -3.77
N GLY A 105 -4.12 4.69 -4.57
CA GLY A 105 -3.85 5.14 -5.93
C GLY A 105 -3.14 6.50 -6.02
N ALA A 106 -3.15 7.09 -7.21
CA ALA A 106 -2.45 8.35 -7.52
C ALA A 106 -2.92 9.55 -6.67
N ALA A 107 -4.17 9.54 -6.20
CA ALA A 107 -4.72 10.60 -5.35
C ALA A 107 -3.97 10.78 -4.02
N GLY A 108 -3.35 9.71 -3.51
CA GLY A 108 -2.55 9.75 -2.29
C GLY A 108 -1.15 10.33 -2.46
N LEU A 109 -0.65 10.46 -3.69
CA LEU A 109 0.74 10.85 -3.95
C LEU A 109 1.06 12.26 -3.43
N LEU A 110 0.29 13.27 -3.81
CA LEU A 110 0.54 14.68 -3.43
C LEU A 110 0.44 14.92 -1.92
N PRO A 111 -0.60 14.43 -1.21
CA PRO A 111 -0.67 14.55 0.25
C PRO A 111 0.51 13.85 0.94
N THR A 112 0.90 12.66 0.48
CA THR A 112 2.03 11.92 1.06
C THR A 112 3.35 12.67 0.86
N LEU A 113 3.59 13.23 -0.34
CA LEU A 113 4.75 14.07 -0.59
C LEU A 113 4.74 15.38 0.22
N SER A 114 3.57 15.94 0.51
CA SER A 114 3.46 17.12 1.39
C SER A 114 3.93 16.77 2.80
N ALA A 115 3.57 15.60 3.33
CA ALA A 115 4.08 15.10 4.61
C ALA A 115 5.60 14.89 4.58
N VAL A 116 6.14 14.29 3.50
CA VAL A 116 7.58 14.10 3.30
C VAL A 116 8.31 15.44 3.29
N LYS A 117 7.85 16.43 2.50
CA LYS A 117 8.44 17.75 2.42
C LYS A 117 8.40 18.52 3.75
N ALA A 118 7.43 18.22 4.60
CA ALA A 118 7.33 18.75 5.97
C ALA A 118 8.14 17.94 7.00
N SER A 119 9.02 17.02 6.58
CA SER A 119 9.90 16.21 7.42
C SER A 119 9.15 15.37 8.46
N LYS A 120 7.93 14.91 8.14
CA LYS A 120 7.11 14.11 9.04
C LYS A 120 7.59 12.67 9.14
N LYS A 121 7.14 11.98 10.20
CA LYS A 121 7.16 10.51 10.25
C LYS A 121 5.99 10.01 9.40
N VAL A 122 6.29 9.48 8.22
CA VAL A 122 5.31 9.00 7.23
C VAL A 122 5.18 7.48 7.38
N LEU A 123 3.99 7.02 7.74
CA LEU A 123 3.60 5.62 7.82
C LEU A 123 2.97 5.27 6.47
N LEU A 124 3.76 4.67 5.58
CA LEU A 124 3.39 4.48 4.18
C LEU A 124 2.57 3.21 3.99
N ALA A 125 1.28 3.36 3.69
CA ALA A 125 0.37 2.29 3.31
C ALA A 125 -0.08 2.39 1.84
N ASN A 126 0.23 3.51 1.15
CA ASN A 126 -0.03 3.71 -0.28
C ASN A 126 1.19 3.25 -1.09
N LYS A 127 1.18 1.99 -1.52
CA LYS A 127 2.26 1.40 -2.33
C LYS A 127 2.36 2.03 -3.71
N GLU A 128 1.25 2.50 -4.27
CA GLU A 128 1.20 3.11 -5.59
C GLU A 128 2.07 4.37 -5.67
N SER A 129 2.27 5.08 -4.57
CA SER A 129 3.17 6.24 -4.52
C SER A 129 4.62 5.88 -4.87
N LEU A 130 5.12 4.73 -4.43
CA LEU A 130 6.46 4.25 -4.78
C LEU A 130 6.49 3.55 -6.15
N VAL A 131 5.44 2.84 -6.50
CA VAL A 131 5.34 2.18 -7.81
C VAL A 131 5.37 3.21 -8.94
N THR A 132 4.65 4.33 -8.78
CA THR A 132 4.52 5.34 -9.84
C THR A 132 5.52 6.48 -9.76
N CYS A 133 6.13 6.74 -8.59
CA CYS A 133 6.96 7.91 -8.35
C CYS A 133 8.25 7.59 -7.56
N GLY A 134 8.70 6.33 -7.56
CA GLY A 134 9.71 5.79 -6.63
C GLY A 134 10.96 6.65 -6.48
N GLN A 135 11.69 6.94 -7.56
CA GLN A 135 12.92 7.73 -7.49
C GLN A 135 12.66 9.14 -6.92
N ILE A 136 11.67 9.85 -7.46
CA ILE A 136 11.33 11.22 -7.02
C ILE A 136 10.92 11.22 -5.55
N PHE A 137 10.17 10.19 -5.14
CA PHE A 137 9.70 10.05 -3.77
C PHE A 137 10.86 9.80 -2.78
N ILE A 138 11.76 8.86 -3.10
CA ILE A 138 12.92 8.53 -2.26
C ILE A 138 13.90 9.70 -2.21
N ASP A 139 14.13 10.42 -3.31
CA ASP A 139 14.95 11.62 -3.32
C ASP A 139 14.35 12.71 -2.42
N ALA A 140 13.03 12.87 -2.41
CA ALA A 140 12.36 13.78 -1.49
C ALA A 140 12.51 13.34 -0.02
N VAL A 141 12.36 12.06 0.28
CA VAL A 141 12.58 11.52 1.64
C VAL A 141 13.99 11.85 2.12
N LYS A 142 14.99 11.66 1.26
CA LYS A 142 16.40 11.97 1.57
C LYS A 142 16.63 13.46 1.75
N GLN A 143 16.12 14.28 0.81
CA GLN A 143 16.29 15.73 0.82
C GLN A 143 15.69 16.40 2.05
N PHE A 144 14.45 16.01 2.40
CA PHE A 144 13.71 16.60 3.51
C PHE A 144 13.90 15.84 4.83
N LYS A 145 14.73 14.78 4.85
CA LYS A 145 15.02 13.96 6.04
C LYS A 145 13.74 13.45 6.72
N ALA A 146 12.69 13.16 5.95
CA ALA A 146 11.48 12.56 6.45
C ALA A 146 11.76 11.13 6.93
N LYS A 147 11.07 10.68 7.97
CA LYS A 147 11.17 9.30 8.43
C LYS A 147 10.10 8.46 7.75
N LEU A 148 10.50 7.62 6.81
CA LEU A 148 9.61 6.74 6.08
C LEU A 148 9.55 5.36 6.76
N LEU A 149 8.35 4.85 7.06
CA LEU A 149 8.12 3.54 7.65
C LEU A 149 7.06 2.78 6.85
N PRO A 150 7.34 1.54 6.41
CA PRO A 150 6.40 0.76 5.63
C PRO A 150 5.30 0.15 6.51
N VAL A 151 4.05 0.30 6.09
CA VAL A 151 2.86 -0.25 6.78
C VAL A 151 2.35 -1.53 6.12
N ASP A 152 2.56 -1.70 4.81
CA ASP A 152 2.21 -2.95 4.15
C ASP A 152 2.85 -4.13 4.88
N SER A 153 2.10 -5.21 5.12
CA SER A 153 2.50 -6.30 6.04
C SER A 153 3.83 -6.95 5.65
N GLU A 154 4.05 -7.16 4.37
CA GLU A 154 5.26 -7.77 3.85
C GLU A 154 6.48 -6.85 4.00
N HIS A 155 6.32 -5.58 3.67
CA HIS A 155 7.40 -4.59 3.80
C HIS A 155 7.71 -4.27 5.26
N ASN A 156 6.69 -4.22 6.11
CA ASN A 156 6.88 -4.07 7.54
C ASN A 156 7.61 -5.28 8.14
N ALA A 157 7.30 -6.49 7.67
CA ALA A 157 8.00 -7.72 8.08
C ALA A 157 9.48 -7.69 7.67
N ILE A 158 9.80 -7.25 6.45
CA ILE A 158 11.18 -7.04 6.00
C ILE A 158 11.85 -6.00 6.89
N PHE A 159 11.21 -4.85 7.08
CA PHE A 159 11.73 -3.76 7.92
C PHE A 159 12.09 -4.24 9.32
N GLN A 160 11.21 -4.98 9.98
CA GLN A 160 11.45 -5.55 11.32
C GLN A 160 12.56 -6.59 11.34
N SER A 161 12.80 -7.30 10.23
CA SER A 161 13.81 -8.34 10.09
C SER A 161 15.19 -7.79 9.68
N LEU A 162 15.28 -6.53 9.26
CA LEU A 162 16.53 -5.86 8.88
C LEU A 162 17.32 -5.37 10.11
N PRO A 163 18.67 -5.23 9.99
CA PRO A 163 19.48 -4.64 11.03
C PRO A 163 19.06 -3.19 11.32
N PRO A 164 19.20 -2.69 12.57
CA PRO A 164 18.80 -1.32 12.93
C PRO A 164 19.40 -0.24 12.03
N LYS A 165 20.64 -0.40 11.59
CA LYS A 165 21.30 0.54 10.65
C LYS A 165 20.62 0.61 9.28
N ALA A 166 19.97 -0.46 8.82
CA ALA A 166 19.16 -0.45 7.60
C ALA A 166 17.80 0.20 7.85
N GLN A 167 17.16 -0.07 9.00
CA GLN A 167 15.88 0.53 9.39
C GLN A 167 15.95 2.06 9.47
N GLU A 168 17.11 2.63 9.82
CA GLU A 168 17.35 4.08 9.83
C GLU A 168 17.48 4.70 8.44
N LYS A 169 17.70 3.87 7.40
CA LYS A 169 18.02 4.29 6.03
C LYS A 169 17.04 3.77 4.99
N VAL A 170 15.76 3.70 5.32
CA VAL A 170 14.72 3.30 4.36
C VAL A 170 14.79 4.20 3.12
N GLY A 171 14.79 3.57 1.93
CA GLY A 171 15.02 4.20 0.64
C GLY A 171 16.49 4.17 0.15
N PHE A 172 17.46 3.93 1.03
CA PHE A 172 18.91 3.90 0.69
C PHE A 172 19.69 2.94 1.57
N CYS A 173 19.08 1.79 1.91
CA CYS A 173 19.70 0.76 2.75
C CYS A 173 20.96 0.19 2.08
N PRO A 174 22.09 0.12 2.78
CA PRO A 174 23.29 -0.53 2.28
C PRO A 174 23.27 -2.04 2.62
N LEU A 175 22.37 -2.80 1.98
CA LEU A 175 22.06 -4.18 2.34
C LEU A 175 23.28 -5.09 2.40
N LYS A 176 24.12 -5.09 1.33
CA LYS A 176 25.33 -5.92 1.25
C LYS A 176 26.34 -5.59 2.36
N GLU A 177 26.53 -4.31 2.67
CA GLU A 177 27.46 -3.87 3.72
C GLU A 177 27.01 -4.33 5.12
N LEU A 178 25.70 -4.57 5.28
CA LEU A 178 25.09 -5.03 6.53
C LEU A 178 24.88 -6.54 6.59
N GLY A 179 25.44 -7.28 5.62
CA GLY A 179 25.40 -8.73 5.58
C GLY A 179 24.04 -9.30 5.15
N VAL A 180 23.17 -8.50 4.55
CA VAL A 180 21.92 -8.98 3.95
C VAL A 180 22.22 -9.58 2.59
N SER A 181 21.85 -10.85 2.36
CA SER A 181 22.03 -11.53 1.08
C SER A 181 20.78 -11.52 0.21
N LYS A 182 19.58 -11.63 0.82
CA LYS A 182 18.29 -11.63 0.11
C LYS A 182 17.20 -11.04 0.98
N ILE A 183 16.31 -10.30 0.35
CA ILE A 183 14.97 -10.01 0.84
C ILE A 183 14.03 -11.07 0.22
N VAL A 184 13.30 -11.80 1.06
CA VAL A 184 12.37 -12.85 0.64
C VAL A 184 10.96 -12.36 0.88
N LEU A 185 10.31 -11.93 -0.20
CA LEU A 185 8.95 -11.41 -0.19
C LEU A 185 7.97 -12.58 -0.30
N THR A 186 7.11 -12.77 0.71
CA THR A 186 6.10 -13.84 0.69
C THR A 186 4.78 -13.37 0.12
N GLY A 187 4.00 -14.27 -0.46
CA GLY A 187 2.63 -14.03 -0.90
C GLY A 187 1.78 -15.29 -0.73
N SER A 188 0.46 -15.14 -0.54
CA SER A 188 -0.45 -16.29 -0.41
C SER A 188 -0.60 -17.12 -1.68
N GLY A 189 -0.27 -16.54 -2.85
CA GLY A 189 -0.57 -17.10 -4.17
C GLY A 189 -2.04 -16.93 -4.60
N GLY A 190 -2.83 -16.22 -3.80
CA GLY A 190 -4.24 -15.95 -4.10
C GLY A 190 -5.14 -17.21 -4.03
N PRO A 191 -6.43 -17.06 -4.39
CA PRO A 191 -7.39 -18.17 -4.34
C PRO A 191 -7.14 -19.26 -5.40
N PHE A 192 -6.47 -18.94 -6.51
CA PHE A 192 -6.34 -19.84 -7.67
C PHE A 192 -4.99 -20.55 -7.78
N ARG A 193 -4.21 -20.61 -6.70
CA ARG A 193 -2.86 -21.21 -6.71
C ARG A 193 -2.83 -22.69 -7.09
N TYR A 194 -3.95 -23.41 -6.93
CA TYR A 194 -4.08 -24.84 -7.28
C TYR A 194 -5.08 -25.09 -8.41
N THR A 195 -5.77 -24.07 -8.91
CA THR A 195 -6.73 -24.17 -10.01
C THR A 195 -6.00 -24.49 -11.31
N PRO A 196 -6.45 -25.46 -12.13
CA PRO A 196 -5.89 -25.73 -13.45
C PRO A 196 -5.91 -24.50 -14.36
N LEU A 197 -4.83 -24.28 -15.12
CA LEU A 197 -4.70 -23.07 -15.96
C LEU A 197 -5.80 -22.95 -17.02
N ASN A 198 -6.29 -24.06 -17.55
CA ASN A 198 -7.39 -24.08 -18.53
C ASN A 198 -8.74 -23.64 -17.96
N GLU A 199 -8.87 -23.50 -16.62
CA GLU A 199 -10.07 -23.00 -15.96
C GLU A 199 -10.03 -21.48 -15.74
N PHE A 200 -8.87 -20.82 -15.93
CA PHE A 200 -8.71 -19.39 -15.66
C PHE A 200 -9.62 -18.48 -16.49
N GLU A 201 -10.00 -18.91 -17.69
CA GLU A 201 -10.95 -18.14 -18.53
C GLU A 201 -12.36 -18.06 -17.94
N HIS A 202 -12.69 -18.97 -17.02
CA HIS A 202 -14.01 -19.06 -16.40
C HIS A 202 -14.09 -18.47 -14.99
N ILE A 203 -12.98 -17.91 -14.49
CA ILE A 203 -12.95 -17.25 -13.18
C ILE A 203 -13.86 -16.03 -13.17
N THR A 204 -14.77 -15.99 -12.19
CA THR A 204 -15.72 -14.88 -12.02
C THR A 204 -15.19 -13.82 -11.04
N PRO A 205 -15.72 -12.58 -11.08
CA PRO A 205 -15.40 -11.56 -10.09
C PRO A 205 -15.60 -12.01 -8.64
N GLU A 206 -16.69 -12.72 -8.36
CA GLU A 206 -17.02 -13.22 -7.01
C GLU A 206 -15.97 -14.20 -6.49
N GLN A 207 -15.47 -15.08 -7.36
CA GLN A 207 -14.39 -16.02 -7.02
C GLN A 207 -13.08 -15.28 -6.78
N ALA A 208 -12.76 -14.27 -7.61
CA ALA A 208 -11.50 -13.53 -7.51
C ALA A 208 -11.43 -12.65 -6.26
N VAL A 209 -12.56 -12.17 -5.72
CA VAL A 209 -12.58 -11.38 -4.50
C VAL A 209 -12.62 -12.22 -3.22
N ALA A 210 -12.81 -13.54 -3.31
CA ALA A 210 -12.84 -14.46 -2.17
C ALA A 210 -11.42 -14.85 -1.73
N HIS A 211 -10.69 -13.92 -1.07
CA HIS A 211 -9.34 -14.21 -0.58
C HIS A 211 -9.36 -15.19 0.61
N PRO A 212 -8.50 -16.25 0.62
CA PRO A 212 -8.57 -17.31 1.64
C PRO A 212 -8.21 -16.86 3.06
N ASN A 213 -7.33 -15.87 3.22
CA ASN A 213 -6.75 -15.51 4.53
C ASN A 213 -7.03 -14.06 4.96
N TRP A 214 -7.26 -13.14 4.03
CA TRP A 214 -7.41 -11.71 4.28
C TRP A 214 -8.79 -11.21 3.88
N SER A 215 -9.37 -10.35 4.73
CA SER A 215 -10.56 -9.56 4.35
C SER A 215 -10.08 -8.24 3.75
N MET A 216 -10.20 -8.09 2.44
CA MET A 216 -9.65 -6.95 1.70
C MET A 216 -10.70 -6.33 0.77
N GLY A 217 -10.43 -5.10 0.29
CA GLY A 217 -11.21 -4.47 -0.76
C GLY A 217 -11.20 -5.26 -2.08
N LYS A 218 -12.21 -5.07 -2.93
CA LYS A 218 -12.35 -5.83 -4.20
C LYS A 218 -11.13 -5.72 -5.10
N LYS A 219 -10.61 -4.51 -5.31
CA LYS A 219 -9.44 -4.27 -6.20
C LYS A 219 -8.22 -5.07 -5.75
N ILE A 220 -7.81 -4.94 -4.50
CA ILE A 220 -6.62 -5.62 -3.97
C ILE A 220 -6.81 -7.14 -3.90
N SER A 221 -8.05 -7.66 -3.75
CA SER A 221 -8.34 -9.09 -3.81
C SER A 221 -8.10 -9.66 -5.22
N VAL A 222 -8.51 -8.94 -6.27
CA VAL A 222 -8.21 -9.31 -7.66
C VAL A 222 -6.71 -9.21 -7.93
N ASP A 223 -6.03 -8.17 -7.43
CA ASP A 223 -4.57 -8.04 -7.54
C ASP A 223 -3.84 -9.20 -6.83
N SER A 224 -4.35 -9.67 -5.70
CA SER A 224 -3.84 -10.87 -5.04
C SER A 224 -4.05 -12.13 -5.88
N ALA A 225 -5.25 -12.28 -6.48
CA ALA A 225 -5.60 -13.42 -7.34
C ALA A 225 -4.71 -13.51 -8.58
N THR A 226 -4.33 -12.37 -9.17
CA THR A 226 -3.44 -12.26 -10.34
C THR A 226 -1.96 -12.20 -9.97
N MET A 227 -1.62 -12.13 -8.70
CA MET A 227 -0.28 -11.81 -8.16
C MET A 227 0.26 -10.43 -8.62
N MET A 228 -0.57 -9.55 -9.17
CA MET A 228 -0.18 -8.16 -9.40
C MET A 228 0.11 -7.45 -8.10
N ASN A 229 -0.66 -7.71 -7.02
CA ASN A 229 -0.36 -7.14 -5.71
C ASN A 229 1.08 -7.43 -5.28
N LYS A 230 1.54 -8.68 -5.48
CA LYS A 230 2.92 -9.07 -5.19
C LYS A 230 3.93 -8.44 -6.15
N GLY A 231 3.54 -8.19 -7.39
CA GLY A 231 4.34 -7.42 -8.34
C GLY A 231 4.52 -5.96 -7.90
N LEU A 232 3.44 -5.29 -7.48
CA LEU A 232 3.51 -3.92 -6.93
C LEU A 232 4.36 -3.86 -5.67
N GLU A 233 4.23 -4.85 -4.79
CA GLU A 233 5.04 -4.98 -3.58
C GLU A 233 6.53 -5.26 -3.88
N TYR A 234 6.83 -6.02 -4.92
CA TYR A 234 8.22 -6.20 -5.38
C TYR A 234 8.84 -4.85 -5.78
N ILE A 235 8.12 -4.04 -6.54
CA ILE A 235 8.56 -2.71 -6.94
C ILE A 235 8.76 -1.81 -5.72
N GLU A 236 7.80 -1.80 -4.81
CA GLU A 236 7.87 -1.00 -3.58
C GLU A 236 9.05 -1.43 -2.70
N ALA A 237 9.29 -2.75 -2.51
CA ALA A 237 10.42 -3.27 -1.74
C ALA A 237 11.76 -2.84 -2.34
N ARG A 238 11.88 -2.84 -3.68
CA ARG A 238 13.07 -2.36 -4.38
C ARG A 238 13.40 -0.89 -4.03
N TRP A 239 12.38 -0.03 -3.97
CA TRP A 239 12.53 1.36 -3.57
C TRP A 239 12.78 1.53 -2.07
N LEU A 240 11.98 0.89 -1.22
CA LEU A 240 12.07 1.03 0.25
C LEU A 240 13.42 0.56 0.79
N PHE A 241 13.95 -0.53 0.26
CA PHE A 241 15.14 -1.15 0.79
C PHE A 241 16.38 -0.97 -0.10
N ASN A 242 16.26 -0.20 -1.18
CA ASN A 242 17.33 0.02 -2.16
C ASN A 242 17.93 -1.32 -2.63
N ALA A 243 17.10 -2.34 -2.80
CA ALA A 243 17.50 -3.68 -3.16
C ALA A 243 17.75 -3.81 -4.67
N SER A 244 18.83 -4.49 -5.07
CA SER A 244 19.05 -4.90 -6.46
C SER A 244 18.15 -6.09 -6.83
N ALA A 245 18.03 -6.41 -8.12
CA ALA A 245 17.26 -7.58 -8.57
C ALA A 245 17.80 -8.87 -7.93
N ASP A 246 19.12 -8.98 -7.82
CA ASP A 246 19.77 -10.14 -7.22
C ASP A 246 19.51 -10.30 -5.72
N GLU A 247 19.13 -9.22 -5.04
CA GLU A 247 18.82 -9.22 -3.61
C GLU A 247 17.35 -9.51 -3.32
N MET A 248 16.52 -9.67 -4.35
CA MET A 248 15.08 -9.96 -4.20
C MET A 248 14.77 -11.42 -4.55
N GLU A 249 13.86 -12.02 -3.77
CA GLU A 249 13.27 -13.33 -4.02
C GLU A 249 11.79 -13.27 -3.67
N VAL A 250 10.94 -13.88 -4.49
CA VAL A 250 9.49 -13.98 -4.22
C VAL A 250 9.15 -15.45 -4.00
N ILE A 251 8.44 -15.76 -2.92
CA ILE A 251 7.94 -17.12 -2.63
C ILE A 251 6.45 -17.09 -2.28
N ILE A 252 5.78 -18.18 -2.57
CA ILE A 252 4.37 -18.38 -2.16
C ILE A 252 4.35 -19.10 -0.83
N HIS A 253 3.67 -18.50 0.16
CA HIS A 253 3.41 -19.06 1.48
C HIS A 253 1.90 -19.06 1.74
N PRO A 254 1.21 -20.18 1.44
CA PRO A 254 -0.26 -20.25 1.44
C PRO A 254 -0.91 -19.86 2.76
N GLN A 255 -0.27 -20.14 3.89
CA GLN A 255 -0.81 -19.89 5.23
C GLN A 255 -0.78 -18.40 5.61
N SER A 256 0.04 -17.58 4.94
CA SER A 256 0.21 -16.13 5.22
C SER A 256 0.52 -15.81 6.70
N ILE A 257 1.24 -16.70 7.38
CA ILE A 257 1.68 -16.53 8.77
C ILE A 257 3.05 -15.84 8.81
N ILE A 258 3.97 -16.25 7.93
CA ILE A 258 5.23 -15.54 7.68
C ILE A 258 4.93 -14.44 6.66
N HIS A 259 5.05 -13.19 7.11
CA HIS A 259 4.71 -12.06 6.25
C HIS A 259 5.85 -11.66 5.30
N SER A 260 7.11 -11.87 5.67
CA SER A 260 8.30 -11.85 4.81
C SER A 260 9.54 -12.20 5.64
N MET A 261 10.69 -12.33 4.99
CA MET A 261 11.94 -12.76 5.61
C MET A 261 13.14 -12.01 5.02
N VAL A 262 14.22 -12.01 5.78
CA VAL A 262 15.56 -11.52 5.35
C VAL A 262 16.57 -12.64 5.54
N ARG A 263 17.31 -12.96 4.47
CA ARG A 263 18.41 -13.93 4.49
C ARG A 263 19.73 -13.21 4.62
N TYR A 264 20.62 -13.74 5.46
CA TYR A 264 21.91 -13.16 5.74
C TYR A 264 23.07 -13.99 5.14
N VAL A 265 24.26 -13.39 5.04
CA VAL A 265 25.47 -14.03 4.46
C VAL A 265 26.01 -15.17 5.30
N ASP A 266 25.67 -15.24 6.59
CA ASP A 266 26.01 -16.34 7.50
C ASP A 266 25.09 -17.55 7.37
N GLY A 267 24.10 -17.49 6.45
CA GLY A 267 23.11 -18.53 6.22
C GLY A 267 21.85 -18.43 7.09
N SER A 268 21.80 -17.48 8.04
CA SER A 268 20.60 -17.29 8.86
C SER A 268 19.47 -16.64 8.08
N VAL A 269 18.22 -16.91 8.50
CA VAL A 269 16.99 -16.28 7.99
C VAL A 269 16.21 -15.72 9.17
N ILE A 270 15.90 -14.42 9.12
CA ILE A 270 15.04 -13.77 10.09
C ILE A 270 13.70 -13.51 9.45
N ALA A 271 12.63 -13.95 10.10
CA ALA A 271 11.26 -13.85 9.61
C ALA A 271 10.35 -13.16 10.64
N GLN A 272 9.48 -12.29 10.18
CA GLN A 272 8.41 -11.79 11.02
C GLN A 272 7.16 -12.64 10.78
N MET A 273 6.53 -13.05 11.87
CA MET A 273 5.32 -13.88 11.88
C MET A 273 4.20 -13.18 12.65
N GLY A 274 2.96 -13.38 12.21
CA GLY A 274 1.80 -12.82 12.89
C GLY A 274 0.48 -13.35 12.30
N ASN A 275 -0.63 -13.09 13.01
CA ASN A 275 -1.94 -13.24 12.42
C ASN A 275 -2.11 -12.22 11.29
N PRO A 276 -2.86 -12.54 10.22
CA PRO A 276 -3.09 -11.64 9.08
C PRO A 276 -4.04 -10.49 9.48
N ASP A 277 -3.48 -9.47 10.13
CA ASP A 277 -4.20 -8.30 10.63
C ASP A 277 -3.32 -7.04 10.52
N MET A 278 -3.80 -6.04 9.79
CA MET A 278 -3.08 -4.79 9.53
C MET A 278 -2.81 -3.95 10.78
N ARG A 279 -3.52 -4.18 11.90
CA ARG A 279 -3.26 -3.48 13.16
C ARG A 279 -1.86 -3.79 13.70
N THR A 280 -1.29 -4.96 13.40
CA THR A 280 0.07 -5.33 13.82
C THR A 280 1.13 -4.42 13.19
N PRO A 281 1.27 -4.32 11.85
CA PRO A 281 2.27 -3.43 11.24
C PRO A 281 1.96 -1.94 11.49
N ILE A 282 0.68 -1.56 11.60
CA ILE A 282 0.28 -0.20 11.96
C ILE A 282 0.79 0.15 13.38
N ALA A 283 0.55 -0.70 14.36
CA ALA A 283 0.99 -0.47 15.74
C ALA A 283 2.52 -0.41 15.84
N GLU A 284 3.22 -1.27 15.09
CA GLU A 284 4.67 -1.27 15.03
C GLU A 284 5.20 0.06 14.47
N THR A 285 4.73 0.49 13.31
CA THR A 285 5.18 1.74 12.69
C THR A 285 4.83 2.98 13.51
N MET A 286 3.64 3.02 14.11
CA MET A 286 3.25 4.10 15.01
C MET A 286 4.18 4.23 16.21
N ALA A 287 4.55 3.10 16.81
CA ALA A 287 5.36 3.06 18.03
C ALA A 287 6.87 3.04 17.79
N TYR A 288 7.33 2.74 16.57
CA TYR A 288 8.76 2.57 16.26
C TYR A 288 9.66 3.67 16.86
N PRO A 289 10.79 3.34 17.53
CA PRO A 289 11.42 2.00 17.62
C PRO A 289 10.87 1.10 18.73
N ASN A 290 9.90 1.56 19.50
CA ASN A 290 9.26 0.79 20.56
C ASN A 290 8.12 -0.07 20.03
N ARG A 291 7.44 -0.77 20.95
CA ARG A 291 6.22 -1.53 20.66
C ARG A 291 5.03 -0.96 21.41
N THR A 292 3.82 -1.16 20.86
CA THR A 292 2.58 -0.79 21.51
C THR A 292 1.51 -1.86 21.29
N VAL A 293 0.41 -1.78 22.02
CA VAL A 293 -0.70 -2.73 21.89
C VAL A 293 -1.40 -2.53 20.54
N SER A 294 -1.50 -3.58 19.75
CA SER A 294 -2.22 -3.57 18.47
C SER A 294 -3.70 -3.95 18.60
N GLY A 295 -4.06 -4.66 19.66
CA GLY A 295 -5.37 -5.30 19.82
C GLY A 295 -5.51 -6.60 19.01
N VAL A 296 -4.43 -7.12 18.46
CA VAL A 296 -4.40 -8.40 17.72
C VAL A 296 -4.00 -9.51 18.66
N GLU A 297 -4.73 -10.64 18.59
CA GLU A 297 -4.38 -11.83 19.36
C GLU A 297 -3.02 -12.40 18.90
N PRO A 298 -2.20 -12.90 19.83
CA PRO A 298 -0.93 -13.54 19.48
C PRO A 298 -1.16 -14.82 18.66
N LEU A 299 -0.14 -15.21 17.89
CA LEU A 299 -0.14 -16.49 17.17
C LEU A 299 -0.22 -17.66 18.16
N ASP A 300 -1.14 -18.59 17.88
CA ASP A 300 -1.24 -19.86 18.60
C ASP A 300 -0.46 -20.95 17.83
N PHE A 301 0.78 -21.20 18.22
CA PHE A 301 1.63 -22.19 17.57
C PHE A 301 1.10 -23.62 17.67
N PHE A 302 0.24 -23.93 18.63
CA PHE A 302 -0.38 -25.26 18.74
C PHE A 302 -1.44 -25.50 17.67
N LYS A 303 -2.00 -24.43 17.09
CA LYS A 303 -2.95 -24.50 15.95
C LYS A 303 -2.24 -24.52 14.60
N ILE A 304 -1.00 -24.01 14.53
CA ILE A 304 -0.20 -24.02 13.31
C ILE A 304 0.43 -25.40 13.15
N LYS A 305 -0.01 -26.17 12.16
CA LYS A 305 0.49 -27.53 11.93
C LYS A 305 1.74 -27.54 11.06
N GLU A 306 1.77 -26.68 10.02
CA GLU A 306 2.83 -26.65 9.04
C GLU A 306 2.96 -25.25 8.40
N LEU A 307 4.12 -24.95 7.90
CA LEU A 307 4.44 -23.79 7.08
C LEU A 307 5.00 -24.31 5.76
N THR A 308 4.34 -23.98 4.66
CA THR A 308 4.72 -24.48 3.34
C THR A 308 5.14 -23.34 2.42
N PHE A 309 6.05 -23.65 1.50
CA PHE A 309 6.60 -22.69 0.55
C PHE A 309 6.57 -23.29 -0.86
N ILE A 310 6.21 -22.46 -1.83
CA ILE A 310 6.07 -22.85 -3.25
C ILE A 310 6.80 -21.79 -4.09
N GLU A 311 7.50 -22.23 -5.11
CA GLU A 311 8.07 -21.35 -6.14
C GLU A 311 6.96 -20.75 -7.00
N PRO A 312 6.94 -19.44 -7.29
CA PRO A 312 5.93 -18.85 -8.15
C PRO A 312 6.12 -19.28 -9.62
N ASP A 313 5.07 -19.79 -10.24
CA ASP A 313 5.01 -20.11 -11.68
C ASP A 313 4.58 -18.87 -12.47
N PHE A 314 5.46 -18.31 -13.28
CA PHE A 314 5.19 -17.12 -14.07
C PHE A 314 4.17 -17.35 -15.21
N ASN A 315 3.92 -18.60 -15.63
CA ASN A 315 2.83 -18.90 -16.58
C ASN A 315 1.47 -18.72 -15.88
N ARG A 316 1.42 -19.06 -14.59
CA ARG A 316 0.23 -18.85 -13.75
C ARG A 316 0.08 -17.38 -13.34
N TYR A 317 1.19 -16.69 -13.11
CA TYR A 317 1.24 -15.33 -12.60
C TYR A 317 1.99 -14.37 -13.53
N PRO A 318 1.49 -14.17 -14.78
CA PRO A 318 2.16 -13.30 -15.76
C PRO A 318 2.27 -11.85 -15.27
N ASN A 319 1.34 -11.36 -14.44
CA ASN A 319 1.41 -10.02 -13.86
C ASN A 319 2.58 -9.84 -12.87
N LEU A 320 2.98 -10.89 -12.15
CA LEU A 320 4.17 -10.83 -11.29
C LEU A 320 5.44 -10.69 -12.15
N LYS A 321 5.54 -11.48 -13.22
CA LYS A 321 6.65 -11.38 -14.18
C LYS A 321 6.71 -9.99 -14.81
N LEU A 322 5.56 -9.50 -15.28
CA LEU A 322 5.45 -8.17 -15.87
C LEU A 322 5.93 -7.06 -14.93
N ALA A 323 5.57 -7.13 -13.64
CA ALA A 323 6.00 -6.12 -12.66
C ALA A 323 7.51 -6.13 -12.42
N ILE A 324 8.13 -7.32 -12.39
CA ILE A 324 9.59 -7.48 -12.28
C ILE A 324 10.29 -6.86 -13.49
N ASP A 325 9.79 -7.15 -14.69
CA ASP A 325 10.34 -6.65 -15.95
C ASP A 325 10.13 -5.13 -16.09
N ALA A 326 8.93 -4.63 -15.78
CA ALA A 326 8.62 -3.20 -15.83
C ALA A 326 9.52 -2.37 -14.90
N PHE A 327 9.92 -2.90 -13.74
CA PHE A 327 10.88 -2.21 -12.88
C PHE A 327 12.26 -2.08 -13.55
N ALA A 328 12.69 -3.10 -14.29
CA ALA A 328 13.97 -3.07 -15.02
C ALA A 328 13.91 -2.10 -16.22
N GLU A 329 12.75 -1.92 -16.84
CA GLU A 329 12.55 -0.97 -17.94
C GLU A 329 12.53 0.50 -17.46
N GLY A 330 12.06 0.75 -16.24
CA GLY A 330 12.06 2.08 -15.62
C GLY A 330 10.71 2.59 -15.15
N GLN A 331 10.73 3.80 -14.59
CA GLN A 331 9.59 4.40 -13.90
C GLN A 331 8.36 4.57 -14.81
N TYR A 332 8.54 4.85 -16.11
CA TYR A 332 7.42 4.96 -17.05
C TYR A 332 6.66 3.64 -17.18
N ALA A 333 7.37 2.51 -17.21
CA ALA A 333 6.78 1.19 -17.36
C ALA A 333 6.00 0.78 -16.09
N THR A 334 6.55 1.00 -14.89
CA THR A 334 5.85 0.72 -13.63
C THR A 334 4.62 1.61 -13.46
N THR A 335 4.68 2.89 -13.87
CA THR A 335 3.54 3.81 -13.86
C THR A 335 2.45 3.35 -14.83
N ALA A 336 2.83 3.01 -16.06
CA ALA A 336 1.90 2.54 -17.07
C ALA A 336 1.22 1.24 -16.67
N MET A 337 2.00 0.28 -16.14
CA MET A 337 1.48 -0.99 -15.63
C MET A 337 0.45 -0.78 -14.51
N ASN A 338 0.76 0.06 -13.53
CA ASN A 338 -0.16 0.33 -12.43
C ASN A 338 -1.48 0.96 -12.93
N ALA A 339 -1.38 1.97 -13.80
CA ALA A 339 -2.55 2.65 -14.37
C ALA A 339 -3.42 1.70 -15.21
N ALA A 340 -2.80 0.88 -16.06
CA ALA A 340 -3.50 -0.12 -16.87
C ALA A 340 -4.19 -1.16 -15.99
N ASN A 341 -3.50 -1.65 -14.95
CA ASN A 341 -4.05 -2.63 -14.03
C ASN A 341 -5.30 -2.12 -13.29
N GLU A 342 -5.31 -0.88 -12.84
CA GLU A 342 -6.50 -0.30 -12.19
C GLU A 342 -7.72 -0.30 -13.13
N ILE A 343 -7.52 0.06 -14.40
CA ILE A 343 -8.58 0.06 -15.41
C ILE A 343 -9.03 -1.36 -15.77
N ALA A 344 -8.08 -2.29 -15.95
CA ALA A 344 -8.37 -3.67 -16.29
C ALA A 344 -9.10 -4.42 -15.15
N VAL A 345 -8.65 -4.22 -13.90
CA VAL A 345 -9.31 -4.82 -12.73
C VAL A 345 -10.73 -4.30 -12.57
N GLN A 346 -10.97 -2.99 -12.77
CA GLN A 346 -12.32 -2.45 -12.70
C GLN A 346 -13.20 -3.04 -13.80
N ALA A 347 -12.71 -3.13 -15.04
CA ALA A 347 -13.46 -3.72 -16.15
C ALA A 347 -13.79 -5.21 -15.92
N PHE A 348 -12.89 -5.96 -15.28
CA PHE A 348 -13.15 -7.33 -14.86
C PHE A 348 -14.24 -7.39 -13.79
N LEU A 349 -14.17 -6.56 -12.77
CA LEU A 349 -15.16 -6.49 -11.69
C LEU A 349 -16.56 -6.11 -12.20
N ASP A 350 -16.63 -5.31 -13.27
CA ASP A 350 -17.85 -4.91 -13.94
C ASP A 350 -18.34 -5.94 -14.96
N GLY A 351 -17.59 -7.04 -15.18
CA GLY A 351 -17.95 -8.14 -16.08
C GLY A 351 -17.72 -7.86 -17.57
N TYR A 352 -16.94 -6.83 -17.92
CA TYR A 352 -16.67 -6.48 -19.32
C TYR A 352 -15.56 -7.31 -19.95
N ILE A 353 -14.63 -7.86 -19.17
CA ILE A 353 -13.51 -8.66 -19.64
C ILE A 353 -13.34 -9.91 -18.77
N LYS A 354 -12.61 -10.91 -19.29
CA LYS A 354 -12.25 -12.13 -18.56
C LYS A 354 -11.10 -11.87 -17.58
N PHE A 355 -10.94 -12.76 -16.59
CA PHE A 355 -9.82 -12.73 -15.64
C PHE A 355 -8.45 -12.77 -16.35
N THR A 356 -8.31 -13.59 -17.38
CA THR A 356 -7.08 -13.72 -18.18
C THR A 356 -6.76 -12.48 -19.03
N ASP A 357 -7.73 -11.63 -19.30
CA ASP A 357 -7.51 -10.44 -20.12
C ASP A 357 -6.83 -9.33 -19.31
N ILE A 358 -6.93 -9.34 -17.97
CA ILE A 358 -6.22 -8.38 -17.10
C ILE A 358 -4.71 -8.37 -17.43
N ALA A 359 -4.07 -9.54 -17.44
CA ALA A 359 -2.64 -9.63 -17.72
C ALA A 359 -2.28 -9.20 -19.14
N LYS A 360 -3.12 -9.55 -20.14
CA LYS A 360 -2.91 -9.15 -21.54
C LYS A 360 -2.99 -7.63 -21.71
N ILE A 361 -4.00 -7.00 -21.11
CA ILE A 361 -4.18 -5.54 -21.16
C ILE A 361 -2.99 -4.84 -20.51
N ASN A 362 -2.55 -5.32 -19.33
CA ASN A 362 -1.40 -4.76 -18.62
C ASN A 362 -0.13 -4.87 -19.47
N GLN A 363 0.15 -6.05 -20.05
CA GLN A 363 1.32 -6.28 -20.88
C GLN A 363 1.31 -5.38 -22.11
N VAL A 364 0.23 -5.38 -22.90
CA VAL A 364 0.12 -4.57 -24.12
C VAL A 364 0.20 -3.09 -23.81
N SER A 365 -0.35 -2.65 -22.66
CA SER A 365 -0.26 -1.26 -22.25
C SER A 365 1.18 -0.84 -21.97
N VAL A 366 1.97 -1.68 -21.30
CA VAL A 366 3.40 -1.40 -21.07
C VAL A 366 4.19 -1.39 -22.39
N GLU A 367 3.99 -2.41 -23.23
CA GLU A 367 4.70 -2.54 -24.51
C GLU A 367 4.42 -1.39 -25.50
N GLN A 368 3.22 -0.82 -25.48
CA GLN A 368 2.82 0.27 -26.38
C GLN A 368 3.11 1.66 -25.81
N MET A 369 3.46 1.78 -24.52
CA MET A 369 3.87 3.07 -23.97
C MET A 369 5.25 3.48 -24.49
N PRO A 370 5.40 4.73 -24.98
CA PRO A 370 6.70 5.22 -25.38
C PRO A 370 7.63 5.31 -24.16
N SER A 371 8.85 4.80 -24.31
CA SER A 371 9.90 4.97 -23.31
C SER A 371 10.16 6.47 -23.08
N SER A 372 10.08 6.89 -21.83
CA SER A 372 10.25 8.28 -21.42
C SER A 372 11.01 8.40 -20.11
N ILE A 373 11.77 9.48 -19.98
CA ILE A 373 12.42 9.82 -18.71
C ILE A 373 11.40 10.56 -17.85
N ILE A 374 11.13 10.01 -16.67
CA ILE A 374 10.28 10.64 -15.65
C ILE A 374 11.17 11.42 -14.70
N SER A 375 11.02 12.75 -14.70
CA SER A 375 11.81 13.68 -13.89
C SER A 375 10.96 14.53 -12.94
N SER A 376 9.66 14.54 -13.15
CA SER A 376 8.71 15.33 -12.37
C SER A 376 7.42 14.56 -12.08
N ILE A 377 6.63 15.05 -11.13
CA ILE A 377 5.29 14.52 -10.84
C ILE A 377 4.36 14.71 -12.04
N ASP A 378 4.53 15.81 -12.78
CA ASP A 378 3.71 16.08 -13.97
C ASP A 378 3.98 15.04 -15.06
N ASP A 379 5.23 14.56 -15.21
CA ASP A 379 5.55 13.45 -16.11
C ASP A 379 4.85 12.15 -15.66
N VAL A 380 4.86 11.85 -14.35
CA VAL A 380 4.14 10.69 -13.78
C VAL A 380 2.65 10.76 -14.11
N LEU A 381 2.02 11.90 -13.87
CA LEU A 381 0.59 12.10 -14.13
C LEU A 381 0.25 12.02 -15.62
N ALA A 382 1.14 12.50 -16.49
CA ALA A 382 0.96 12.40 -17.93
C ALA A 382 1.02 10.95 -18.42
N VAL A 383 1.99 10.16 -17.94
CA VAL A 383 2.11 8.72 -18.25
C VAL A 383 0.93 7.94 -17.69
N ASP A 384 0.53 8.18 -16.45
CA ASP A 384 -0.65 7.54 -15.84
C ASP A 384 -1.90 7.77 -16.68
N LYS A 385 -2.17 9.02 -17.06
CA LYS A 385 -3.33 9.37 -17.89
C LYS A 385 -3.29 8.65 -19.25
N GLN A 386 -2.15 8.70 -19.94
CA GLN A 386 -2.00 8.07 -21.25
C GLN A 386 -2.19 6.56 -21.17
N ALA A 387 -1.63 5.91 -20.16
CA ALA A 387 -1.80 4.47 -19.94
C ALA A 387 -3.25 4.08 -19.64
N ARG A 388 -3.98 4.87 -18.86
CA ARG A 388 -5.42 4.68 -18.62
C ARG A 388 -6.23 4.78 -19.91
N GLU A 389 -5.96 5.77 -20.73
CA GLU A 389 -6.64 5.94 -22.04
C GLU A 389 -6.34 4.76 -22.97
N LEU A 390 -5.10 4.29 -23.00
CA LEU A 390 -4.70 3.13 -23.79
C LEU A 390 -5.40 1.85 -23.29
N ALA A 391 -5.37 1.55 -22.01
CA ALA A 391 -6.05 0.39 -21.42
C ALA A 391 -7.56 0.41 -21.70
N ALA A 392 -8.21 1.56 -21.53
CA ALA A 392 -9.63 1.71 -21.86
C ALA A 392 -9.93 1.48 -23.35
N SER A 393 -9.02 1.88 -24.25
CA SER A 393 -9.13 1.61 -25.68
C SER A 393 -8.98 0.12 -26.01
N LEU A 394 -8.06 -0.58 -25.32
CA LEU A 394 -7.87 -2.03 -25.47
C LEU A 394 -9.11 -2.80 -25.02
N ILE A 395 -9.70 -2.43 -23.88
CA ILE A 395 -10.93 -3.04 -23.36
C ILE A 395 -12.08 -2.92 -24.37
N LYS A 396 -12.29 -1.72 -24.95
CA LYS A 396 -13.33 -1.50 -25.97
C LYS A 396 -13.19 -2.40 -27.21
N LYS A 397 -12.00 -2.90 -27.50
CA LYS A 397 -11.80 -3.84 -28.62
C LYS A 397 -12.12 -5.29 -28.26
N LEU A 398 -12.20 -5.61 -26.96
CA LEU A 398 -12.55 -6.94 -26.45
C LEU A 398 -14.05 -7.10 -26.20
N MET A 399 -14.77 -5.99 -26.00
CA MET A 399 -16.23 -5.94 -25.87
C MET A 399 -16.92 -6.06 -27.24
#